data_c042d63655a5b0bed9be5164dbc0fc19
#
_entry.id   c042d63655a5b0bed9be5164dbc0fc19
#
_cell.length_a   1.000
_cell.length_b   1.000
_cell.length_c   1.000
_cell.angle_alpha   90.00
_cell.angle_beta   90.00
_cell.angle_gamma   90.00
#
_symmetry.space_group_name_H-M   'P 1'
#
loop_
_entity.id
_entity.type
_entity.pdbx_description
1 polymer ?
#
loop_
_entity_poly.entity_id
_entity_poly.type
_entity_poly.pdbx_seq_one_letter_code
_entity_poly.pdbx_strand_id
1 'polypeptide(L)'
;MRWALNCWPPFLFTGIKIKSISHDYTDVVVELRLRFWNTNAFGCHFGGSLFAMTDPFYALMLVAKLGNDYIVWDKAADIDFIKPGKGKVTALFHIENDLLEDIKLHTVEGKKYLPKLTVDIRDQQGETVALLHRTLYIRNKKGWSKSK
;
A
#
# COMPACT_ATOMS: atom_id res chain seq x y z
N MET A 1 -4.44 -11.55 -9.67
CA MET A 1 -4.32 -10.70 -8.46
C MET A 1 -5.43 -9.64 -8.35
N ARG A 2 -5.60 -8.69 -9.27
CA ARG A 2 -6.62 -7.62 -9.21
C ARG A 2 -8.05 -8.12 -8.92
N TRP A 3 -8.51 -9.16 -9.62
CA TRP A 3 -9.85 -9.74 -9.44
C TRP A 3 -10.04 -10.32 -8.03
N ALA A 4 -9.08 -11.09 -7.56
CA ALA A 4 -9.14 -11.71 -6.24
C ALA A 4 -9.21 -10.65 -5.11
N LEU A 5 -8.39 -9.60 -5.20
CA LEU A 5 -8.41 -8.51 -4.23
C LEU A 5 -9.71 -7.69 -4.27
N ASN A 6 -10.28 -7.45 -5.47
CA ASN A 6 -11.56 -6.76 -5.59
C ASN A 6 -12.75 -7.56 -5.04
N CYS A 7 -12.64 -8.89 -4.99
CA CYS A 7 -13.63 -9.79 -4.37
C CYS A 7 -13.31 -10.11 -2.91
N TRP A 8 -12.16 -9.67 -2.41
CA TRP A 8 -11.78 -9.90 -1.03
C TRP A 8 -12.71 -9.13 -0.08
N PRO A 9 -13.33 -9.81 0.92
CA PRO A 9 -14.37 -9.21 1.75
C PRO A 9 -14.01 -7.86 2.37
N PRO A 10 -12.81 -7.63 2.95
CA PRO A 10 -12.44 -6.32 3.48
C PRO A 10 -12.50 -5.19 2.45
N PHE A 11 -12.15 -5.44 1.19
CA PHE A 11 -12.20 -4.44 0.13
C PHE A 11 -13.61 -4.29 -0.45
N LEU A 12 -14.27 -5.42 -0.68
CA LEU A 12 -15.62 -5.44 -1.25
C LEU A 12 -16.61 -4.68 -0.37
N PHE A 13 -16.62 -4.94 0.93
CA PHE A 13 -17.56 -4.32 1.87
C PHE A 13 -17.20 -2.88 2.23
N THR A 14 -15.92 -2.51 2.18
CA THR A 14 -15.51 -1.11 2.35
C THR A 14 -15.70 -0.26 1.09
N GLY A 15 -15.89 -0.88 -0.08
CA GLY A 15 -16.01 -0.19 -1.36
C GLY A 15 -14.66 0.19 -1.99
N ILE A 16 -13.57 -0.40 -1.50
CA ILE A 16 -12.22 -0.27 -2.06
C ILE A 16 -12.16 -1.03 -3.38
N LYS A 17 -11.60 -0.41 -4.40
CA LYS A 17 -11.49 -1.01 -5.74
C LYS A 17 -10.11 -0.76 -6.34
N ILE A 18 -9.44 -1.84 -6.72
CA ILE A 18 -8.21 -1.76 -7.49
C ILE A 18 -8.59 -1.48 -8.95
N LYS A 19 -8.23 -0.29 -9.41
CA LYS A 19 -8.51 0.19 -10.77
C LYS A 19 -7.58 -0.48 -11.78
N SER A 20 -6.28 -0.43 -11.51
CA SER A 20 -5.25 -1.00 -12.37
C SER A 20 -4.06 -1.51 -11.56
N ILE A 21 -3.38 -2.49 -12.13
CA ILE A 21 -2.05 -2.96 -11.72
C ILE A 21 -1.27 -3.06 -13.01
N SER A 22 -0.09 -2.44 -13.08
CA SER A 22 0.80 -2.58 -14.24
C SER A 22 1.29 -4.02 -14.38
N HIS A 23 1.62 -4.41 -15.60
CA HIS A 23 2.05 -5.79 -15.88
C HIS A 23 3.32 -6.18 -15.11
N ASP A 24 4.21 -5.22 -14.92
CA ASP A 24 5.48 -5.35 -14.22
C ASP A 24 5.40 -5.05 -12.70
N TYR A 25 4.20 -4.82 -12.17
CA TYR A 25 3.93 -4.48 -10.77
C TYR A 25 4.64 -3.21 -10.27
N THR A 26 4.98 -2.29 -11.17
CA THR A 26 5.57 -1.00 -10.80
C THR A 26 4.54 -0.01 -10.32
N ASP A 27 3.32 -0.08 -10.85
CA ASP A 27 2.24 0.86 -10.57
C ASP A 27 0.95 0.15 -10.15
N VAL A 28 0.30 0.69 -9.11
CA VAL A 28 -1.04 0.29 -8.69
C VAL A 28 -1.89 1.52 -8.45
N VAL A 29 -3.12 1.48 -8.95
CA VAL A 29 -4.14 2.51 -8.73
C VAL A 29 -5.30 1.93 -7.94
N VAL A 30 -5.61 2.54 -6.80
CA VAL A 30 -6.70 2.14 -5.91
C VAL A 30 -7.68 3.29 -5.76
N GLU A 31 -8.96 3.00 -5.90
CA GLU A 31 -10.05 3.95 -5.73
C GLU A 31 -10.94 3.55 -4.54
N LEU A 32 -11.45 4.54 -3.83
CA LEU A 32 -12.50 4.38 -2.85
C LEU A 32 -13.59 5.42 -3.14
N ARG A 33 -14.85 4.96 -3.27
CA ARG A 33 -16.00 5.85 -3.49
C ARG A 33 -16.83 5.96 -2.22
N LEU A 34 -17.20 7.19 -1.87
CA LEU A 34 -18.10 7.43 -0.75
C LEU A 34 -19.49 6.83 -1.07
N ARG A 35 -19.97 6.03 -0.15
CA ARG A 35 -21.27 5.36 -0.17
C ARG A 35 -21.94 5.52 1.19
N PHE A 36 -23.26 5.33 1.27
CA PHE A 36 -23.98 5.47 2.55
C PHE A 36 -23.46 4.50 3.63
N TRP A 37 -22.93 3.33 3.26
CA TRP A 37 -22.43 2.34 4.22
C TRP A 37 -20.96 2.51 4.64
N ASN A 38 -20.17 3.32 3.94
CA ASN A 38 -18.77 3.60 4.29
C ASN A 38 -18.55 5.06 4.71
N THR A 39 -19.64 5.79 4.92
CA THR A 39 -19.65 7.17 5.40
C THR A 39 -19.54 7.19 6.93
N ASN A 40 -18.71 8.07 7.48
CA ASN A 40 -18.65 8.32 8.91
C ASN A 40 -19.76 9.29 9.37
N ALA A 41 -19.83 9.55 10.69
CA ALA A 41 -20.83 10.45 11.28
C ALA A 41 -20.77 11.91 10.77
N PHE A 42 -19.67 12.32 10.13
CA PHE A 42 -19.48 13.66 9.58
C PHE A 42 -19.79 13.75 8.07
N GLY A 43 -20.32 12.70 7.47
CA GLY A 43 -20.68 12.67 6.04
C GLY A 43 -19.48 12.59 5.09
N CYS A 44 -18.34 12.10 5.54
CA CYS A 44 -17.14 11.89 4.75
C CYS A 44 -16.61 10.44 4.89
N HIS A 45 -15.54 10.10 4.17
CA HIS A 45 -14.94 8.78 4.25
C HIS A 45 -14.55 8.42 5.68
N PHE A 46 -14.89 7.18 6.09
CA PHE A 46 -14.39 6.63 7.34
C PHE A 46 -12.86 6.49 7.27
N GLY A 47 -12.15 7.02 8.27
CA GLY A 47 -10.68 7.03 8.30
C GLY A 47 -10.06 5.65 8.21
N GLY A 48 -10.68 4.63 8.82
CA GLY A 48 -10.26 3.24 8.70
C GLY A 48 -10.31 2.72 7.26
N SER A 49 -11.30 3.17 6.45
CA SER A 49 -11.36 2.80 5.03
C SER A 49 -10.26 3.48 4.20
N LEU A 50 -9.90 4.72 4.53
CA LEU A 50 -8.76 5.42 3.93
C LEU A 50 -7.44 4.72 4.27
N PHE A 51 -7.28 4.25 5.52
CA PHE A 51 -6.13 3.45 5.90
C PHE A 51 -6.11 2.11 5.15
N ALA A 52 -7.22 1.37 5.15
CA ALA A 52 -7.33 0.06 4.53
C ALA A 52 -7.09 0.07 3.01
N MET A 53 -7.48 1.16 2.30
CA MET A 53 -7.28 1.26 0.85
C MET A 53 -5.80 1.34 0.44
N THR A 54 -4.90 1.49 1.39
CA THR A 54 -3.46 1.52 1.14
C THR A 54 -2.74 0.24 1.55
N ASP A 55 -3.44 -0.67 2.20
CA ASP A 55 -2.93 -1.99 2.59
C ASP A 55 -3.40 -3.04 1.57
N PRO A 56 -2.57 -3.95 1.09
CA PRO A 56 -1.12 -4.18 1.34
C PRO A 56 -0.24 -3.87 0.12
N PHE A 57 -0.53 -2.84 -0.67
CA PHE A 57 -0.04 -2.71 -2.04
C PHE A 57 1.48 -2.68 -2.17
N TYR A 58 2.19 -1.84 -1.41
CA TYR A 58 3.65 -1.81 -1.48
C TYR A 58 4.29 -3.18 -1.17
N ALA A 59 3.77 -3.89 -0.17
CA ALA A 59 4.27 -5.22 0.16
C ALA A 59 4.03 -6.21 -0.99
N LEU A 60 2.83 -6.23 -1.58
CA LEU A 60 2.49 -7.13 -2.70
C LEU A 60 3.31 -6.81 -3.96
N MET A 61 3.50 -5.52 -4.28
CA MET A 61 4.29 -5.09 -5.42
C MET A 61 5.75 -5.52 -5.26
N LEU A 62 6.33 -5.33 -4.07
CA LEU A 62 7.70 -5.72 -3.78
C LEU A 62 7.88 -7.24 -3.76
N VAL A 63 6.93 -8.00 -3.22
CA VAL A 63 6.96 -9.47 -3.31
C VAL A 63 6.96 -9.93 -4.77
N ALA A 64 6.14 -9.31 -5.63
CA ALA A 64 6.09 -9.63 -7.04
C ALA A 64 7.40 -9.31 -7.78
N LYS A 65 8.07 -8.19 -7.42
CA LYS A 65 9.32 -7.75 -8.07
C LYS A 65 10.57 -8.47 -7.54
N LEU A 66 10.64 -8.72 -6.24
CA LEU A 66 11.82 -9.31 -5.58
C LEU A 66 11.80 -10.84 -5.59
N GLY A 67 10.61 -11.44 -5.78
CA GLY A 67 10.43 -12.88 -5.82
C GLY A 67 10.56 -13.57 -4.47
N ASN A 68 10.60 -14.92 -4.52
CA ASN A 68 10.54 -15.78 -3.34
C ASN A 68 11.78 -15.76 -2.44
N ASP A 69 12.88 -15.17 -2.90
CA ASP A 69 14.11 -15.05 -2.12
C ASP A 69 14.02 -14.00 -1.00
N TYR A 70 12.96 -13.19 -1.01
CA TYR A 70 12.78 -12.13 -0.04
C TYR A 70 11.60 -12.37 0.89
N ILE A 71 11.71 -11.83 2.10
CA ILE A 71 10.65 -11.69 3.07
C ILE A 71 10.26 -10.21 3.05
N VAL A 72 8.99 -9.92 2.82
CA VAL A 72 8.45 -8.56 2.80
C VAL A 72 7.12 -8.54 3.54
N TRP A 73 6.97 -7.61 4.50
CA TRP A 73 5.68 -7.31 5.14
C TRP A 73 5.65 -5.87 5.66
N ASP A 74 4.45 -5.36 5.91
CA ASP A 74 4.26 -4.07 6.59
C ASP A 74 4.64 -4.21 8.08
N LYS A 75 5.61 -3.41 8.52
CA LYS A 75 6.05 -3.39 9.92
C LYS A 75 5.29 -2.35 10.74
N ALA A 76 5.06 -1.19 10.18
CA ALA A 76 4.35 -0.09 10.80
C ALA A 76 3.70 0.79 9.73
N ALA A 77 2.62 1.45 10.09
CA ALA A 77 2.01 2.48 9.26
C ALA A 77 1.36 3.53 10.15
N ASP A 78 1.37 4.78 9.69
CA ASP A 78 0.65 5.90 10.26
C ASP A 78 -0.03 6.70 9.15
N ILE A 79 -1.07 7.44 9.50
CA ILE A 79 -1.87 8.23 8.57
C ILE A 79 -2.12 9.62 9.13
N ASP A 80 -1.84 10.63 8.31
CA ASP A 80 -2.20 12.01 8.55
C ASP A 80 -3.47 12.35 7.74
N PHE A 81 -4.55 12.69 8.43
CA PHE A 81 -5.78 13.16 7.80
C PHE A 81 -5.70 14.67 7.56
N ILE A 82 -5.58 15.07 6.29
CA ILE A 82 -5.36 16.46 5.90
C ILE A 82 -6.69 17.20 5.79
N LYS A 83 -7.69 16.57 5.17
CA LYS A 83 -9.05 17.14 5.04
C LYS A 83 -10.10 16.03 4.91
N PRO A 84 -11.39 16.34 5.19
CA PRO A 84 -12.46 15.38 4.99
C PRO A 84 -12.57 14.92 3.53
N GLY A 85 -12.41 13.62 3.30
CA GLY A 85 -12.57 13.02 1.96
C GLY A 85 -14.03 12.87 1.59
N LYS A 86 -14.43 13.36 0.41
CA LYS A 86 -15.78 13.21 -0.14
C LYS A 86 -15.73 12.67 -1.57
N GLY A 87 -16.83 12.07 -2.01
CA GLY A 87 -16.92 11.53 -3.37
C GLY A 87 -15.98 10.36 -3.63
N LYS A 88 -15.17 10.45 -4.66
CA LYS A 88 -14.16 9.45 -5.01
C LYS A 88 -12.78 9.95 -4.58
N VAL A 89 -12.02 9.09 -3.90
CA VAL A 89 -10.60 9.29 -3.62
C VAL A 89 -9.76 8.22 -4.28
N THR A 90 -8.51 8.54 -4.59
CA THR A 90 -7.58 7.66 -5.33
C THR A 90 -6.21 7.67 -4.65
N ALA A 91 -5.63 6.50 -4.48
CA ALA A 91 -4.25 6.29 -4.08
C ALA A 91 -3.44 5.74 -5.26
N LEU A 92 -2.27 6.32 -5.52
CA LEU A 92 -1.33 5.90 -6.54
C LEU A 92 -0.08 5.33 -5.86
N PHE A 93 0.25 4.10 -6.19
CA PHE A 93 1.47 3.45 -5.72
C PHE A 93 2.43 3.33 -6.88
N HIS A 94 3.67 3.70 -6.64
CA HIS A 94 4.76 3.56 -7.59
C HIS A 94 6.00 3.02 -6.89
N ILE A 95 6.71 2.09 -7.52
CA ILE A 95 8.00 1.57 -7.06
C ILE A 95 9.06 2.01 -8.04
N GLU A 96 9.94 2.88 -7.58
CA GLU A 96 11.10 3.34 -8.32
C GLU A 96 12.18 2.26 -8.39
N ASN A 97 12.98 2.27 -9.46
CA ASN A 97 14.09 1.32 -9.62
C ASN A 97 15.15 1.51 -8.53
N ASP A 98 15.40 2.74 -8.12
CA ASP A 98 16.36 3.09 -7.07
C ASP A 98 16.00 2.38 -5.75
N LEU A 99 14.71 2.30 -5.41
CA LEU A 99 14.25 1.55 -4.23
C LEU A 99 14.61 0.07 -4.33
N LEU A 100 14.50 -0.54 -5.52
CA LEU A 100 14.84 -1.96 -5.70
C LEU A 100 16.35 -2.20 -5.58
N GLU A 101 17.17 -1.27 -6.05
CA GLU A 101 18.62 -1.32 -5.90
C GLU A 101 19.03 -1.14 -4.43
N ASP A 102 18.45 -0.18 -3.73
CA ASP A 102 18.64 0.03 -2.29
C ASP A 102 18.27 -1.20 -1.47
N ILE A 103 17.14 -1.84 -1.78
CA ILE A 103 16.74 -3.08 -1.11
C ILE A 103 17.81 -4.16 -1.28
N LYS A 104 18.29 -4.38 -2.50
CA LYS A 104 19.32 -5.39 -2.77
C LYS A 104 20.61 -5.08 -2.02
N LEU A 105 21.04 -3.81 -2.03
CA LEU A 105 22.24 -3.36 -1.36
C LEU A 105 22.17 -3.55 0.17
N HIS A 106 21.06 -3.14 0.79
CA HIS A 106 20.92 -3.15 2.26
C HIS A 106 20.52 -4.50 2.84
N THR A 107 20.11 -5.47 2.01
CA THR A 107 19.72 -6.81 2.46
C THR A 107 20.79 -7.88 2.22
N VAL A 108 22.00 -7.47 1.81
CA VAL A 108 23.16 -8.35 1.70
C VAL A 108 23.38 -9.12 3.00
N GLU A 109 23.78 -10.39 2.90
CA GLU A 109 24.01 -11.29 4.04
C GLU A 109 22.79 -11.50 4.95
N GLY A 110 21.59 -11.30 4.41
CA GLY A 110 20.35 -11.46 5.18
C GLY A 110 20.13 -10.38 6.23
N LYS A 111 20.73 -9.20 6.07
CA LYS A 111 20.42 -8.02 6.89
C LYS A 111 18.99 -7.56 6.68
N LYS A 112 18.35 -7.02 7.71
CA LYS A 112 17.03 -6.40 7.61
C LYS A 112 17.16 -4.98 7.06
N TYR A 113 16.26 -4.61 6.16
CA TYR A 113 16.10 -3.24 5.68
C TYR A 113 14.69 -2.75 5.96
N LEU A 114 14.56 -1.51 6.39
CA LEU A 114 13.29 -0.91 6.84
C LEU A 114 13.01 0.39 6.07
N PRO A 115 12.72 0.32 4.75
CA PRO A 115 12.38 1.51 3.99
C PRO A 115 11.06 2.11 4.46
N LYS A 116 10.98 3.45 4.41
CA LYS A 116 9.76 4.21 4.63
C LYS A 116 9.22 4.69 3.28
N LEU A 117 8.00 4.35 2.99
CA LEU A 117 7.30 4.74 1.76
C LEU A 117 6.08 5.56 2.11
N THR A 118 5.77 6.51 1.26
CA THR A 118 4.63 7.40 1.44
C THR A 118 3.66 7.25 0.28
N VAL A 119 2.36 7.33 0.54
CA VAL A 119 1.31 7.39 -0.47
C VAL A 119 0.30 8.46 -0.14
N ASP A 120 0.01 9.31 -1.13
CA ASP A 120 -1.04 10.30 -1.07
C ASP A 120 -2.38 9.69 -1.45
N ILE A 121 -3.41 9.95 -0.64
CA ILE A 121 -4.79 9.72 -1.03
C ILE A 121 -5.35 11.06 -1.49
N ARG A 122 -5.72 11.16 -2.78
CA ARG A 122 -6.17 12.39 -3.40
C ARG A 122 -7.64 12.32 -3.81
N ASP A 123 -8.31 13.45 -3.73
CA ASP A 123 -9.68 13.61 -4.25
C ASP A 123 -9.72 13.82 -5.77
N GLN A 124 -10.93 14.07 -6.30
CA GLN A 124 -11.16 14.29 -7.74
C GLN A 124 -10.57 15.61 -8.25
N GLN A 125 -10.27 16.55 -7.38
CA GLN A 125 -9.61 17.83 -7.68
C GLN A 125 -8.07 17.71 -7.63
N GLY A 126 -7.56 16.54 -7.23
CA GLY A 126 -6.13 16.28 -7.08
C GLY A 126 -5.55 16.75 -5.74
N GLU A 127 -6.39 17.21 -4.83
CA GLU A 127 -5.95 17.64 -3.49
C GLU A 127 -5.77 16.46 -2.55
N THR A 128 -4.75 16.52 -1.70
CA THR A 128 -4.47 15.48 -0.72
C THR A 128 -5.53 15.47 0.39
N VAL A 129 -6.17 14.32 0.57
CA VAL A 129 -7.15 14.04 1.62
C VAL A 129 -6.46 13.43 2.83
N ALA A 130 -5.54 12.52 2.59
CA ALA A 130 -4.74 11.90 3.63
C ALA A 130 -3.36 11.51 3.08
N LEU A 131 -2.37 11.52 3.96
CA LEU A 131 -1.01 11.09 3.67
C LEU A 131 -0.69 9.88 4.54
N LEU A 132 -0.24 8.80 3.93
CA LEU A 132 0.04 7.56 4.61
C LEU A 132 1.52 7.23 4.53
N HIS A 133 2.14 6.92 5.67
CA HIS A 133 3.52 6.50 5.79
C HIS A 133 3.57 5.02 6.16
N ARG A 134 4.31 4.23 5.39
CA ARG A 134 4.50 2.81 5.65
C ARG A 134 5.96 2.46 5.82
N THR A 135 6.27 1.77 6.90
CA THR A 135 7.58 1.17 7.11
C THR A 135 7.47 -0.30 6.77
N LEU A 136 8.21 -0.74 5.76
CA LEU A 136 8.26 -2.14 5.39
C LEU A 136 9.40 -2.85 6.09
N TYR A 137 9.24 -4.14 6.38
CA TYR A 137 10.32 -5.03 6.77
C TYR A 137 10.70 -5.86 5.55
N ILE A 138 11.95 -5.74 5.12
CA ILE A 138 12.49 -6.46 3.98
C ILE A 138 13.76 -7.19 4.39
N ARG A 139 13.89 -8.45 3.96
CA ARG A 139 15.06 -9.27 4.21
C ARG A 139 15.26 -10.29 3.11
N ASN A 140 16.51 -10.45 2.64
CA ASN A 140 16.89 -11.56 1.78
C ASN A 140 17.04 -12.84 2.61
N LYS A 141 16.45 -13.95 2.18
CA LYS A 141 16.53 -15.25 2.86
C LYS A 141 17.91 -15.89 2.74
N LYS A 142 18.66 -15.57 1.66
CA LYS A 142 20.05 -16.02 1.47
C LYS A 142 20.92 -15.35 2.50
N GLY A 143 21.67 -16.13 3.28
CA GLY A 143 22.50 -15.63 4.35
C GLY A 143 21.78 -15.41 5.70
N TRP A 144 20.45 -15.55 5.76
CA TRP A 144 19.71 -15.53 7.02
C TRP A 144 19.51 -16.94 7.56
N SER A 145 20.42 -17.38 8.45
CA SER A 145 20.12 -18.55 9.29
C SER A 145 19.18 -18.08 10.42
N LYS A 146 18.01 -18.72 10.55
CA LYS A 146 17.24 -18.61 11.79
C LYS A 146 18.15 -19.10 12.90
N SER A 147 18.70 -18.20 13.71
CA SER A 147 19.20 -18.61 15.02
C SER A 147 18.01 -19.23 15.77
N LYS A 148 18.12 -20.50 16.04
CA LYS A 148 17.18 -21.27 16.86
C LYS A 148 17.12 -20.68 18.27
#